data_e39a6af0c78d4ee2208bf221e331198a
#
_entry.id   e39a6af0c78d4ee2208bf221e331198a
#
_cell.length_a   1.000
_cell.length_b   1.000
_cell.length_c   1.000
_cell.angle_alpha   90.00
_cell.angle_beta   90.00
_cell.angle_gamma   90.00
#
_symmetry.space_group_name_H-M   'P 1'
#
loop_
_entity.id
_entity.type
_entity.pdbx_description
1 polymer ?
#
loop_
_entity_poly.entity_id
_entity_poly.type
_entity_poly.pdbx_seq_one_letter_code
_entity_poly.pdbx_strand_id
1 'polypeptide(L)'
;MPTASSIRVVCISDTHNTQPHLPDGDLLIHAGDLTQSGTHAELEAQIEWLNRQPHRFKVAIAGNHELCLDPKAQAHAPHRNEPVDWKSILYLENSSTILDFGDCRRLKVFGSPYTPQHGNWAFQYPRDENIWDEIRIPDDIDILITHGPPKTHLDLGRYGCKLLRDWLWSVKQKPLLHVFGHIHGAYGKETLYWDDVQRAYESIMDNKANWMHLIILLWHALLLLIRPRDPYGRTVMVNAAAVGGLRDEKRRDAICVDI
;
A
#
# COMPACT_ATOMS: atom_id res chain seq x y z
N MET A 1 17.43 8.05 28.58
CA MET A 1 17.74 7.80 27.16
C MET A 1 16.84 8.70 26.35
N PRO A 2 17.31 9.44 25.35
CA PRO A 2 16.40 10.18 24.48
C PRO A 2 15.44 9.18 23.85
N THR A 3 14.15 9.41 23.97
CA THR A 3 13.11 8.69 23.24
C THR A 3 13.42 8.87 21.75
N ALA A 4 13.65 7.77 21.02
CA ALA A 4 13.82 7.83 19.58
C ALA A 4 12.63 8.64 19.02
N SER A 5 12.91 9.73 18.31
CA SER A 5 11.85 10.53 17.68
C SER A 5 11.09 9.66 16.70
N SER A 6 9.75 9.63 16.76
CA SER A 6 8.93 8.90 15.80
C SER A 6 9.17 9.46 14.39
N ILE A 7 9.14 8.59 13.37
CA ILE A 7 9.17 9.01 11.96
C ILE A 7 7.74 9.22 11.52
N ARG A 8 7.42 10.44 11.07
CA ARG A 8 6.11 10.75 10.50
C ARG A 8 6.08 10.40 9.02
N VAL A 9 5.24 9.43 8.67
CA VAL A 9 4.98 8.98 7.30
C VAL A 9 3.68 9.59 6.79
N VAL A 10 3.76 10.31 5.68
CA VAL A 10 2.61 10.88 4.97
C VAL A 10 2.26 9.93 3.82
N CYS A 11 1.08 9.33 3.88
CA CYS A 11 0.60 8.34 2.92
C CYS A 11 -0.45 8.95 2.01
N ILE A 12 -0.26 8.86 0.70
CA ILE A 12 -1.21 9.26 -0.33
C ILE A 12 -1.20 8.27 -1.48
N SER A 13 -2.28 8.15 -2.21
CA SER A 13 -2.45 7.31 -3.40
C SER A 13 -3.60 7.85 -4.25
N ASP A 14 -3.73 7.38 -5.49
CA ASP A 14 -4.87 7.64 -6.37
C ASP A 14 -5.18 9.14 -6.47
N THR A 15 -4.17 9.91 -6.83
CA THR A 15 -4.31 11.37 -6.98
C THR A 15 -4.92 11.76 -8.33
N HIS A 16 -4.79 10.90 -9.36
CA HIS A 16 -5.39 11.08 -10.69
C HIS A 16 -5.26 12.53 -11.19
N ASN A 17 -4.01 12.97 -11.35
CA ASN A 17 -3.64 14.33 -11.75
C ASN A 17 -3.98 15.46 -10.75
N THR A 18 -4.60 15.16 -9.60
CA THR A 18 -4.78 16.15 -8.55
C THR A 18 -3.50 16.37 -7.76
N GLN A 19 -3.33 17.57 -7.22
CA GLN A 19 -2.15 17.95 -6.46
C GLN A 19 -2.58 18.57 -5.12
N PRO A 20 -3.09 17.75 -4.17
CA PRO A 20 -3.57 18.25 -2.89
C PRO A 20 -2.43 18.81 -2.05
N HIS A 21 -2.77 19.67 -1.10
CA HIS A 21 -1.84 20.07 -0.07
C HIS A 21 -1.51 18.87 0.83
N LEU A 22 -0.23 18.64 1.06
CA LEU A 22 0.24 17.55 1.91
C LEU A 22 0.72 18.08 3.26
N PRO A 23 0.43 17.40 4.37
CA PRO A 23 0.95 17.75 5.68
C PRO A 23 2.47 17.53 5.75
N ASP A 24 3.13 18.22 6.69
CA ASP A 24 4.55 18.01 6.97
C ASP A 24 4.82 16.61 7.52
N GLY A 25 5.98 16.07 7.15
CA GLY A 25 6.44 14.74 7.58
C GLY A 25 7.87 14.44 7.16
N ASP A 26 8.38 13.32 7.62
CA ASP A 26 9.75 12.86 7.33
C ASP A 26 9.83 12.06 6.03
N LEU A 27 8.80 11.27 5.77
CA LEU A 27 8.67 10.38 4.61
C LEU A 27 7.32 10.62 3.93
N LEU A 28 7.34 10.86 2.63
CA LEU A 28 6.17 10.87 1.77
C LEU A 28 6.10 9.58 0.95
N ILE A 29 4.98 8.88 0.99
CA ILE A 29 4.70 7.68 0.20
C ILE A 29 3.53 7.95 -0.73
N HIS A 30 3.74 7.72 -2.04
CA HIS A 30 2.65 7.68 -3.03
C HIS A 30 2.45 6.25 -3.52
N ALA A 31 1.30 5.65 -3.23
CA ALA A 31 1.03 4.23 -3.49
C ALA A 31 0.33 3.97 -4.85
N GLY A 32 0.68 4.75 -5.88
CA GLY A 32 0.24 4.55 -7.26
C GLY A 32 -0.97 5.36 -7.68
N ASP A 33 -1.33 5.25 -8.96
CA ASP A 33 -2.36 6.03 -9.64
C ASP A 33 -2.13 7.54 -9.47
N LEU A 34 -0.91 7.97 -9.86
CA LEU A 34 -0.53 9.38 -9.94
C LEU A 34 -1.30 10.09 -11.05
N THR A 35 -1.49 9.39 -12.17
CA THR A 35 -2.07 9.92 -13.40
C THR A 35 -3.52 9.46 -13.60
N GLN A 36 -4.26 10.18 -14.44
CA GLN A 36 -5.61 9.77 -14.84
C GLN A 36 -5.60 8.89 -16.08
N SER A 37 -4.77 9.24 -17.07
CA SER A 37 -4.76 8.59 -18.39
C SER A 37 -3.44 7.87 -18.70
N GLY A 38 -2.45 7.93 -17.81
CA GLY A 38 -1.17 7.22 -17.95
C GLY A 38 -0.24 7.78 -19.01
N THR A 39 -0.36 9.06 -19.36
CA THR A 39 0.55 9.70 -20.31
C THR A 39 1.85 10.16 -19.63
N HIS A 40 2.96 10.24 -20.38
CA HIS A 40 4.23 10.78 -19.89
C HIS A 40 4.08 12.20 -19.36
N ALA A 41 3.34 13.06 -20.05
CA ALA A 41 3.14 14.45 -19.65
C ALA A 41 2.39 14.56 -18.29
N GLU A 42 1.38 13.72 -18.08
CA GLU A 42 0.70 13.65 -16.77
C GLU A 42 1.66 13.18 -15.67
N LEU A 43 2.44 12.13 -15.96
CA LEU A 43 3.39 11.58 -14.99
C LEU A 43 4.48 12.59 -14.62
N GLU A 44 5.06 13.29 -15.59
CA GLU A 44 6.03 14.35 -15.37
C GLU A 44 5.47 15.47 -14.48
N ALA A 45 4.23 15.90 -14.72
CA ALA A 45 3.56 16.91 -13.90
C ALA A 45 3.39 16.45 -12.42
N GLN A 46 3.10 15.17 -12.21
CA GLN A 46 2.98 14.60 -10.87
C GLN A 46 4.35 14.43 -10.20
N ILE A 47 5.36 14.00 -10.92
CA ILE A 47 6.74 13.95 -10.43
C ILE A 47 7.22 15.33 -9.99
N GLU A 48 6.97 16.38 -10.79
CA GLU A 48 7.31 17.75 -10.43
C GLU A 48 6.60 18.20 -9.15
N TRP A 49 5.31 17.89 -9.01
CA TRP A 49 4.57 18.20 -7.80
C TRP A 49 5.13 17.48 -6.56
N LEU A 50 5.37 16.18 -6.65
CA LEU A 50 5.96 15.40 -5.55
C LEU A 50 7.37 15.88 -5.22
N ASN A 51 8.18 16.20 -6.25
CA ASN A 51 9.56 16.66 -6.05
C ASN A 51 9.62 17.98 -5.25
N ARG A 52 8.63 18.87 -5.40
CA ARG A 52 8.53 20.12 -4.65
C ARG A 52 8.13 19.95 -3.17
N GLN A 53 7.68 18.76 -2.76
CA GLN A 53 7.31 18.52 -1.37
C GLN A 53 8.54 18.54 -0.45
N PRO A 54 8.46 19.09 0.78
CA PRO A 54 9.61 19.31 1.64
C PRO A 54 10.12 18.06 2.37
N HIS A 55 9.45 16.91 2.21
CA HIS A 55 9.77 15.67 2.91
C HIS A 55 11.20 15.20 2.60
N ARG A 56 11.92 14.73 3.65
CA ARG A 56 13.30 14.24 3.53
C ARG A 56 13.42 13.10 2.54
N PHE A 57 12.49 12.14 2.60
CA PHE A 57 12.39 11.04 1.64
C PHE A 57 11.04 11.06 0.96
N LYS A 58 11.05 10.73 -0.32
CA LYS A 58 9.84 10.58 -1.15
C LYS A 58 9.95 9.26 -1.88
N VAL A 59 8.97 8.37 -1.66
CA VAL A 59 8.90 7.05 -2.29
C VAL A 59 7.61 6.97 -3.08
N ALA A 60 7.68 6.47 -4.29
CA ALA A 60 6.51 6.25 -5.13
C ALA A 60 6.55 4.88 -5.79
N ILE A 61 5.39 4.30 -6.01
CA ILE A 61 5.15 3.19 -6.92
C ILE A 61 4.20 3.63 -8.02
N ALA A 62 4.13 2.89 -9.11
CA ALA A 62 3.04 3.01 -10.08
C ALA A 62 1.75 2.36 -9.56
N GLY A 63 0.63 2.68 -10.20
CA GLY A 63 -0.63 1.95 -10.09
C GLY A 63 -1.11 1.49 -11.46
N ASN A 64 -2.36 1.08 -11.56
CA ASN A 64 -2.88 0.59 -12.82
C ASN A 64 -3.14 1.69 -13.87
N HIS A 65 -3.19 2.94 -13.47
CA HIS A 65 -3.31 4.07 -14.41
C HIS A 65 -1.98 4.48 -15.06
N GLU A 66 -0.81 4.07 -14.56
CA GLU A 66 0.48 4.42 -15.14
C GLU A 66 0.81 3.58 -16.39
N LEU A 67 -0.01 3.69 -17.44
CA LEU A 67 0.15 2.93 -18.70
C LEU A 67 1.50 3.17 -19.36
N CYS A 68 2.07 4.37 -19.22
CA CYS A 68 3.37 4.70 -19.77
C CYS A 68 4.56 3.99 -19.08
N LEU A 69 4.36 3.40 -17.92
CA LEU A 69 5.39 2.67 -17.17
C LEU A 69 5.33 1.15 -17.39
N ASP A 70 4.18 0.59 -17.76
CA ASP A 70 4.04 -0.86 -17.97
C ASP A 70 4.45 -1.26 -19.40
N PRO A 71 5.52 -2.06 -19.58
CA PRO A 71 5.94 -2.54 -20.90
C PRO A 71 4.85 -3.30 -21.66
N LYS A 72 3.94 -3.99 -20.96
CA LYS A 72 2.84 -4.74 -21.58
C LYS A 72 1.76 -3.78 -22.11
N ALA A 73 1.43 -2.74 -21.34
CA ALA A 73 0.45 -1.73 -21.74
C ALA A 73 0.98 -0.83 -22.87
N GLN A 74 2.29 -0.53 -22.87
CA GLN A 74 2.97 0.27 -23.90
C GLN A 74 3.00 -0.40 -25.28
N ALA A 75 2.70 -1.67 -25.41
CA ALA A 75 2.76 -2.40 -26.67
C ALA A 75 2.02 -1.68 -27.82
N HIS A 76 1.07 -0.81 -27.51
CA HIS A 76 0.23 -0.07 -28.44
C HIS A 76 0.36 1.47 -28.31
N ALA A 77 1.30 1.99 -27.52
CA ALA A 77 1.45 3.43 -27.26
C ALA A 77 2.52 4.08 -28.16
N PRO A 78 2.32 5.35 -28.64
CA PRO A 78 3.24 6.02 -29.55
C PRO A 78 4.58 6.45 -28.93
N HIS A 79 4.69 6.55 -27.61
CA HIS A 79 5.88 7.01 -26.88
C HIS A 79 6.53 5.88 -26.07
N ARG A 80 6.94 4.85 -26.75
CA ARG A 80 7.53 3.64 -26.20
C ARG A 80 8.92 3.90 -25.63
N ASN A 81 9.16 3.55 -24.36
CA ASN A 81 10.48 3.53 -23.71
C ASN A 81 11.16 4.91 -23.50
N GLU A 82 10.41 5.97 -23.34
CA GLU A 82 11.03 7.21 -22.88
C GLU A 82 11.43 7.05 -21.40
N PRO A 83 12.70 7.29 -21.04
CA PRO A 83 13.14 7.18 -19.66
C PRO A 83 12.46 8.28 -18.82
N VAL A 84 11.94 7.89 -17.68
CA VAL A 84 11.33 8.83 -16.72
C VAL A 84 12.38 9.30 -15.73
N ASP A 85 12.56 10.62 -15.63
CA ASP A 85 13.40 11.23 -14.60
C ASP A 85 12.60 11.43 -13.29
N TRP A 86 12.80 10.54 -12.33
CA TRP A 86 12.15 10.58 -11.03
C TRP A 86 12.73 11.63 -10.07
N LYS A 87 13.78 12.36 -10.47
CA LYS A 87 14.43 13.43 -9.68
C LYS A 87 14.83 12.96 -8.26
N SER A 88 14.27 13.56 -7.22
CA SER A 88 14.54 13.16 -5.82
C SER A 88 13.61 12.06 -5.30
N ILE A 89 12.73 11.52 -6.13
CA ILE A 89 11.76 10.50 -5.75
C ILE A 89 12.37 9.12 -5.96
N LEU A 90 12.27 8.27 -4.96
CA LEU A 90 12.66 6.86 -5.05
C LEU A 90 11.49 6.07 -5.63
N TYR A 91 11.52 5.78 -6.91
CA TYR A 91 10.54 4.92 -7.56
C TYR A 91 10.87 3.46 -7.31
N LEU A 92 9.87 2.69 -6.86
CA LEU A 92 10.01 1.27 -6.59
C LEU A 92 9.06 0.47 -7.48
N GLU A 93 9.64 -0.52 -8.17
CA GLU A 93 8.91 -1.53 -8.93
C GLU A 93 9.48 -2.90 -8.60
N ASN A 94 8.75 -3.69 -7.79
CA ASN A 94 9.18 -4.99 -7.28
C ASN A 94 10.60 -4.94 -6.67
N SER A 95 10.88 -3.87 -5.99
CA SER A 95 12.23 -3.57 -5.48
C SER A 95 12.17 -2.95 -4.09
N SER A 96 13.30 -2.99 -3.40
CA SER A 96 13.43 -2.41 -2.06
C SER A 96 14.53 -1.36 -1.99
N THR A 97 14.37 -0.45 -1.04
CA THR A 97 15.37 0.55 -0.66
C THR A 97 15.50 0.65 0.84
N ILE A 98 16.60 1.18 1.32
CA ILE A 98 16.82 1.47 2.74
C ILE A 98 16.88 2.98 2.92
N LEU A 99 16.00 3.51 3.76
CA LEU A 99 15.95 4.92 4.11
C LEU A 99 16.68 5.12 5.45
N ASP A 100 17.73 5.93 5.44
CA ASP A 100 18.53 6.23 6.65
C ASP A 100 18.14 7.60 7.23
N PHE A 101 17.42 7.58 8.34
CA PHE A 101 16.99 8.80 9.03
C PHE A 101 18.03 9.36 10.00
N GLY A 102 19.16 8.68 10.16
CA GLY A 102 20.14 8.99 11.18
C GLY A 102 19.81 8.34 12.54
N ASP A 103 20.65 8.61 13.57
CA ASP A 103 20.43 8.09 14.92
C ASP A 103 20.17 6.57 15.00
N CYS A 104 20.83 5.80 14.11
CA CYS A 104 20.64 4.34 13.93
C CYS A 104 19.22 3.92 13.47
N ARG A 105 18.40 4.84 12.97
CA ARG A 105 17.06 4.53 12.44
C ARG A 105 17.10 4.34 10.93
N ARG A 106 16.93 3.11 10.52
CA ARG A 106 16.89 2.71 9.11
C ARG A 106 15.60 1.96 8.86
N LEU A 107 14.90 2.30 7.79
CA LEU A 107 13.68 1.61 7.38
C LEU A 107 13.89 0.97 6.00
N LYS A 108 13.64 -0.32 5.91
CA LYS A 108 13.62 -1.06 4.66
C LYS A 108 12.23 -1.01 4.07
N VAL A 109 12.12 -0.40 2.88
CA VAL A 109 10.87 -0.19 2.16
C VAL A 109 10.86 -1.06 0.92
N PHE A 110 9.77 -1.77 0.68
CA PHE A 110 9.54 -2.51 -0.57
C PHE A 110 8.29 -1.97 -1.27
N GLY A 111 8.35 -1.86 -2.60
CA GLY A 111 7.25 -1.36 -3.43
C GLY A 111 6.93 -2.24 -4.62
N SER A 112 5.63 -2.45 -4.89
CA SER A 112 5.12 -3.18 -6.04
C SER A 112 3.83 -2.54 -6.59
N PRO A 113 3.75 -2.26 -7.91
CA PRO A 113 2.56 -1.67 -8.52
C PRO A 113 1.44 -2.66 -8.81
N TYR A 114 1.68 -3.95 -8.72
CA TYR A 114 0.80 -4.98 -9.25
C TYR A 114 -0.52 -5.11 -8.50
N THR A 115 -1.61 -5.24 -9.29
CA THR A 115 -2.97 -5.49 -8.79
C THR A 115 -3.62 -6.69 -9.48
N PRO A 116 -4.54 -7.41 -8.79
CA PRO A 116 -5.35 -8.42 -9.44
C PRO A 116 -6.19 -7.83 -10.58
N GLN A 117 -6.23 -8.50 -11.70
CA GLN A 117 -6.86 -8.02 -12.94
C GLN A 117 -8.32 -7.56 -12.74
N HIS A 118 -8.58 -6.36 -13.22
CA HIS A 118 -9.89 -5.76 -13.36
C HIS A 118 -9.88 -4.82 -14.58
N GLY A 119 -10.39 -5.29 -15.70
CA GLY A 119 -10.28 -4.57 -16.99
C GLY A 119 -8.91 -4.72 -17.67
N ASN A 120 -8.55 -3.73 -18.48
CA ASN A 120 -7.31 -3.71 -19.28
C ASN A 120 -6.46 -2.50 -18.89
N TRP A 121 -5.82 -2.58 -17.75
CA TRP A 121 -4.98 -1.54 -17.18
C TRP A 121 -3.54 -2.02 -17.02
N ALA A 122 -2.64 -1.12 -16.66
CA ALA A 122 -1.24 -1.45 -16.39
C ALA A 122 -1.06 -2.31 -15.13
N PHE A 123 0.06 -2.99 -15.01
CA PHE A 123 0.50 -3.72 -13.82
C PHE A 123 -0.54 -4.68 -13.25
N GLN A 124 -1.25 -5.39 -14.12
CA GLN A 124 -2.26 -6.36 -13.72
C GLN A 124 -1.82 -7.80 -13.95
N TYR A 125 -2.33 -8.70 -13.09
CA TYR A 125 -2.11 -10.14 -13.17
C TYR A 125 -3.41 -10.91 -12.93
N PRO A 126 -3.57 -12.13 -13.49
CA PRO A 126 -4.72 -12.99 -13.25
C PRO A 126 -4.93 -13.24 -11.75
N ARG A 127 -6.18 -13.18 -11.27
CA ARG A 127 -6.49 -13.28 -9.83
C ARG A 127 -6.11 -14.60 -9.18
N ASP A 128 -5.97 -15.65 -9.95
CA ASP A 128 -5.58 -17.03 -9.55
C ASP A 128 -4.08 -17.29 -9.65
N GLU A 129 -3.31 -16.33 -10.21
CA GLU A 129 -1.85 -16.41 -10.33
C GLU A 129 -1.15 -15.84 -9.11
N ASN A 130 -0.18 -16.58 -8.55
CA ASN A 130 0.59 -16.11 -7.39
C ASN A 130 1.88 -15.41 -7.82
N ILE A 131 1.78 -14.17 -8.24
CA ILE A 131 2.94 -13.37 -8.63
C ILE A 131 3.88 -13.05 -7.46
N TRP A 132 3.38 -13.12 -6.21
CA TRP A 132 4.18 -12.78 -5.03
C TRP A 132 5.31 -13.76 -4.78
N ASP A 133 5.17 -15.02 -5.23
CA ASP A 133 6.26 -16.00 -5.22
C ASP A 133 7.37 -15.65 -6.21
N GLU A 134 7.01 -15.04 -7.35
CA GLU A 134 7.97 -14.58 -8.37
C GLU A 134 8.65 -13.27 -7.99
N ILE A 135 7.88 -12.32 -7.45
CA ILE A 135 8.35 -11.00 -7.01
C ILE A 135 9.35 -11.11 -5.85
N ARG A 136 9.23 -12.12 -5.01
CA ARG A 136 10.13 -12.40 -3.88
C ARG A 136 10.30 -11.20 -2.95
N ILE A 137 9.20 -10.77 -2.32
CA ILE A 137 9.26 -9.71 -1.31
C ILE A 137 10.19 -10.14 -0.18
N PRO A 138 11.18 -9.33 0.24
CA PRO A 138 12.08 -9.69 1.34
C PRO A 138 11.34 -9.88 2.66
N ASP A 139 11.81 -10.82 3.49
CA ASP A 139 11.18 -11.15 4.77
C ASP A 139 11.42 -10.12 5.90
N ASP A 140 12.30 -9.15 5.68
CA ASP A 140 12.80 -8.19 6.66
C ASP A 140 12.43 -6.74 6.33
N ILE A 141 11.28 -6.52 5.69
CA ILE A 141 10.80 -5.18 5.36
C ILE A 141 10.06 -4.53 6.52
N ASP A 142 10.28 -3.22 6.70
CA ASP A 142 9.58 -2.40 7.69
C ASP A 142 8.32 -1.75 7.10
N ILE A 143 8.39 -1.34 5.82
CA ILE A 143 7.26 -0.73 5.11
C ILE A 143 7.02 -1.50 3.80
N LEU A 144 5.78 -1.93 3.62
CA LEU A 144 5.28 -2.48 2.36
C LEU A 144 4.43 -1.43 1.65
N ILE A 145 4.66 -1.24 0.36
CA ILE A 145 3.83 -0.41 -0.50
C ILE A 145 3.33 -1.28 -1.64
N THR A 146 2.02 -1.43 -1.78
CA THR A 146 1.39 -2.08 -2.94
C THR A 146 0.30 -1.18 -3.48
N HIS A 147 0.02 -1.22 -4.79
CA HIS A 147 -1.08 -0.39 -5.26
C HIS A 147 -2.43 -0.91 -4.77
N GLY A 148 -2.70 -2.21 -4.87
CA GLY A 148 -3.93 -2.81 -4.37
C GLY A 148 -3.86 -3.31 -2.92
N PRO A 149 -5.01 -3.35 -2.21
CA PRO A 149 -5.10 -3.85 -0.83
C PRO A 149 -4.95 -5.38 -0.74
N PRO A 150 -4.52 -5.93 0.41
CA PRO A 150 -4.75 -7.33 0.74
C PRO A 150 -6.24 -7.58 0.99
N LYS A 151 -6.70 -8.80 0.74
CA LYS A 151 -8.11 -9.16 0.89
C LYS A 151 -8.59 -9.02 2.33
N THR A 152 -9.81 -8.52 2.52
CA THR A 152 -10.52 -8.25 3.77
C THR A 152 -10.01 -7.03 4.56
N HIS A 153 -9.04 -6.29 4.01
CA HIS A 153 -8.44 -5.13 4.65
C HIS A 153 -8.62 -3.89 3.77
N LEU A 154 -9.52 -2.98 4.17
CA LEU A 154 -9.83 -1.74 3.44
C LEU A 154 -10.04 -1.97 1.92
N ASP A 155 -10.77 -3.05 1.58
CA ASP A 155 -10.98 -3.55 0.22
C ASP A 155 -12.46 -3.69 -0.17
N LEU A 156 -13.38 -3.13 0.63
CA LEU A 156 -14.83 -3.32 0.54
C LEU A 156 -15.25 -4.80 0.67
N GLY A 157 -14.43 -5.61 1.34
CA GLY A 157 -14.67 -7.02 1.65
C GLY A 157 -14.50 -8.00 0.48
N ARG A 158 -14.13 -7.55 -0.73
CA ARG A 158 -14.08 -8.43 -1.90
C ARG A 158 -13.04 -8.13 -2.99
N TYR A 159 -12.49 -6.92 -3.04
CA TYR A 159 -11.63 -6.52 -4.17
C TYR A 159 -10.15 -6.76 -3.96
N GLY A 160 -9.70 -6.91 -2.72
CA GLY A 160 -8.30 -7.12 -2.37
C GLY A 160 -7.72 -8.46 -2.82
N CYS A 161 -6.41 -8.55 -2.77
CA CYS A 161 -5.64 -9.73 -3.15
C CYS A 161 -5.53 -10.73 -2.00
N LYS A 162 -6.09 -11.94 -2.21
CA LYS A 162 -5.98 -13.03 -1.23
C LYS A 162 -4.53 -13.50 -1.06
N LEU A 163 -3.80 -13.64 -2.15
CA LEU A 163 -2.43 -14.16 -2.15
C LEU A 163 -1.46 -13.20 -1.44
N LEU A 164 -1.67 -11.88 -1.58
CA LEU A 164 -0.93 -10.87 -0.81
C LEU A 164 -1.21 -10.99 0.69
N ARG A 165 -2.48 -11.20 1.07
CA ARG A 165 -2.84 -11.44 2.47
C ARG A 165 -2.18 -12.72 3.00
N ASP A 166 -2.23 -13.81 2.23
CA ASP A 166 -1.64 -15.08 2.63
C ASP A 166 -0.11 -14.95 2.79
N TRP A 167 0.55 -14.17 1.92
CA TRP A 167 1.97 -13.82 2.08
C TRP A 167 2.21 -13.03 3.38
N LEU A 168 1.42 -12.02 3.69
CA LEU A 168 1.52 -11.26 4.93
C LEU A 168 1.38 -12.15 6.18
N TRP A 169 0.57 -13.19 6.11
CA TRP A 169 0.48 -14.19 7.19
C TRP A 169 1.72 -15.07 7.30
N SER A 170 2.37 -15.39 6.19
CA SER A 170 3.51 -16.32 6.14
C SER A 170 4.83 -15.68 6.56
N VAL A 171 5.02 -14.39 6.27
CA VAL A 171 6.27 -13.67 6.55
C VAL A 171 6.54 -13.59 8.05
N LYS A 172 7.81 -13.82 8.45
CA LYS A 172 8.21 -13.84 9.87
C LYS A 172 8.13 -12.46 10.51
N GLN A 173 8.83 -11.49 9.91
CA GLN A 173 8.80 -10.11 10.36
C GLN A 173 7.63 -9.41 9.68
N LYS A 174 6.66 -9.00 10.47
CA LYS A 174 5.51 -8.26 9.96
C LYS A 174 5.92 -6.81 9.67
N PRO A 175 5.53 -6.24 8.52
CA PRO A 175 5.78 -4.82 8.26
C PRO A 175 5.10 -3.96 9.33
N LEU A 176 5.75 -2.89 9.75
CA LEU A 176 5.18 -1.90 10.65
C LEU A 176 4.02 -1.16 10.00
N LEU A 177 4.18 -0.89 8.69
CA LEU A 177 3.23 -0.13 7.87
C LEU A 177 3.05 -0.79 6.50
N HIS A 178 1.80 -0.90 6.06
CA HIS A 178 1.44 -1.27 4.69
C HIS A 178 0.55 -0.19 4.09
N VAL A 179 1.06 0.48 3.05
CA VAL A 179 0.36 1.57 2.35
C VAL A 179 -0.12 1.08 0.99
N PHE A 180 -1.37 1.37 0.67
CA PHE A 180 -1.99 1.02 -0.60
C PHE A 180 -3.11 2.01 -0.95
N GLY A 181 -3.74 1.81 -2.11
CA GLY A 181 -4.86 2.59 -2.62
C GLY A 181 -5.82 1.75 -3.45
N HIS A 182 -6.04 2.13 -4.72
CA HIS A 182 -6.81 1.42 -5.75
C HIS A 182 -8.31 1.29 -5.45
N ILE A 183 -8.69 0.89 -4.26
CA ILE A 183 -10.10 0.75 -3.87
C ILE A 183 -10.55 2.05 -3.20
N HIS A 184 -10.91 3.04 -4.03
CA HIS A 184 -11.24 4.40 -3.60
C HIS A 184 -12.30 4.44 -2.50
N GLY A 185 -13.31 3.56 -2.56
CA GLY A 185 -14.39 3.49 -1.57
C GLY A 185 -13.96 3.05 -0.18
N ALA A 186 -12.75 2.49 -0.04
CA ALA A 186 -12.25 1.91 1.20
C ALA A 186 -11.16 2.75 1.88
N TYR A 187 -11.02 4.03 1.49
CA TYR A 187 -10.08 4.95 2.15
C TYR A 187 -10.18 4.90 3.67
N GLY A 188 -9.02 4.84 4.31
CA GLY A 188 -8.94 4.81 5.77
C GLY A 188 -7.70 4.14 6.30
N LYS A 189 -7.69 3.97 7.62
CA LYS A 189 -6.59 3.35 8.36
C LYS A 189 -7.15 2.34 9.34
N GLU A 190 -6.51 1.17 9.44
CA GLU A 190 -6.78 0.16 10.46
C GLU A 190 -5.48 -0.40 11.04
N THR A 191 -5.56 -1.04 12.20
CA THR A 191 -4.43 -1.75 12.79
C THR A 191 -4.73 -3.23 12.82
N LEU A 192 -3.90 -4.00 12.12
CA LEU A 192 -3.97 -5.44 12.05
C LEU A 192 -3.07 -6.07 13.11
N TYR A 193 -3.60 -6.97 13.89
CA TYR A 193 -2.84 -7.80 14.83
C TYR A 193 -2.73 -9.21 14.28
N TRP A 194 -1.54 -9.79 14.29
CA TRP A 194 -1.28 -11.11 13.72
C TRP A 194 -1.58 -12.22 14.72
N ASP A 195 -2.86 -12.33 15.13
CA ASP A 195 -3.35 -13.27 16.12
C ASP A 195 -4.52 -14.13 15.59
N ASP A 196 -4.96 -15.10 16.40
CA ASP A 196 -6.05 -16.00 16.03
C ASP A 196 -7.41 -15.30 15.94
N VAL A 197 -7.60 -14.18 16.65
CA VAL A 197 -8.82 -13.36 16.53
C VAL A 197 -8.90 -12.78 15.13
N GLN A 198 -7.80 -12.21 14.64
CA GLN A 198 -7.73 -11.66 13.30
C GLN A 198 -7.94 -12.73 12.24
N ARG A 199 -7.31 -13.90 12.41
CA ARG A 199 -7.48 -15.03 11.49
C ARG A 199 -8.92 -15.53 11.45
N ALA A 200 -9.60 -15.62 12.60
CA ALA A 200 -11.01 -15.98 12.67
C ALA A 200 -11.91 -14.94 12.00
N TYR A 201 -11.64 -13.64 12.23
CA TYR A 201 -12.34 -12.54 11.58
C TYR A 201 -12.23 -12.61 10.05
N GLU A 202 -11.02 -12.76 9.50
CA GLU A 202 -10.79 -12.87 8.05
C GLU A 202 -11.50 -14.09 7.45
N SER A 203 -11.54 -15.22 8.16
CA SER A 203 -12.26 -16.41 7.73
C SER A 203 -13.77 -16.17 7.63
N ILE A 204 -14.32 -15.36 8.54
CA ILE A 204 -15.72 -14.94 8.52
C ILE A 204 -15.97 -14.03 7.32
N MET A 205 -15.12 -13.04 7.10
CA MET A 205 -15.25 -12.08 5.99
C MET A 205 -15.08 -12.73 4.62
N ASP A 206 -14.33 -13.83 4.51
CA ASP A 206 -14.17 -14.61 3.28
C ASP A 206 -15.40 -15.48 2.94
N ASN A 207 -16.52 -15.36 3.65
CA ASN A 207 -17.71 -16.19 3.52
C ASN A 207 -17.45 -17.70 3.66
N LYS A 208 -16.36 -18.07 4.32
CA LYS A 208 -16.03 -19.47 4.67
C LYS A 208 -16.50 -19.81 6.08
N ALA A 209 -17.14 -18.86 6.74
CA ALA A 209 -17.58 -19.00 8.11
C ALA A 209 -18.78 -19.93 8.22
N ASN A 210 -18.68 -20.83 9.18
CA ASN A 210 -19.82 -21.47 9.81
C ASN A 210 -19.93 -20.97 11.26
N TRP A 211 -20.95 -21.42 11.99
CA TRP A 211 -21.16 -21.06 13.39
C TRP A 211 -19.94 -21.38 14.29
N MET A 212 -19.09 -22.35 13.92
CA MET A 212 -17.85 -22.66 14.64
C MET A 212 -16.85 -21.50 14.62
N HIS A 213 -16.73 -20.79 13.52
CA HIS A 213 -15.84 -19.60 13.43
C HIS A 213 -16.27 -18.49 14.39
N LEU A 214 -17.57 -18.32 14.61
CA LEU A 214 -18.08 -17.36 15.62
C LEU A 214 -17.69 -17.79 17.04
N ILE A 215 -17.78 -19.08 17.35
CA ILE A 215 -17.35 -19.61 18.66
C ILE A 215 -15.85 -19.42 18.84
N ILE A 216 -15.06 -19.72 17.82
CA ILE A 216 -13.59 -19.53 17.83
C ILE A 216 -13.28 -18.04 18.05
N LEU A 217 -13.95 -17.14 17.34
CA LEU A 217 -13.76 -15.70 17.50
C LEU A 217 -14.06 -15.25 18.93
N LEU A 218 -15.21 -15.67 19.48
CA LEU A 218 -15.61 -15.32 20.85
C LEU A 218 -14.64 -15.88 21.90
N TRP A 219 -14.18 -17.12 21.72
CA TRP A 219 -13.20 -17.76 22.59
C TRP A 219 -11.87 -16.99 22.60
N HIS A 220 -11.31 -16.68 21.42
CA HIS A 220 -10.08 -15.93 21.32
C HIS A 220 -10.24 -14.48 21.84
N ALA A 221 -11.38 -13.85 21.58
CA ALA A 221 -11.67 -12.52 22.12
C ALA A 221 -11.72 -12.55 23.66
N LEU A 222 -12.27 -13.62 24.27
CA LEU A 222 -12.27 -13.80 25.72
C LEU A 222 -10.85 -14.00 26.28
N LEU A 223 -10.02 -14.75 25.57
CA LEU A 223 -8.62 -14.95 25.95
C LEU A 223 -7.82 -13.65 25.98
N LEU A 224 -8.16 -12.66 25.17
CA LEU A 224 -7.51 -11.35 25.17
C LEU A 224 -7.75 -10.54 26.46
N LEU A 225 -8.78 -10.88 27.26
CA LEU A 225 -8.99 -10.29 28.58
C LEU A 225 -7.92 -10.75 29.59
N ILE A 226 -7.33 -11.93 29.34
CA ILE A 226 -6.33 -12.55 30.24
C ILE A 226 -4.92 -12.40 29.67
N ARG A 227 -4.79 -12.43 28.34
CA ARG A 227 -3.52 -12.31 27.60
C ARG A 227 -3.63 -11.14 26.64
N PRO A 228 -3.17 -9.93 27.03
CA PRO A 228 -3.20 -8.77 26.14
C PRO A 228 -2.36 -9.03 24.91
N ARG A 229 -2.75 -8.40 23.80
CA ARG A 229 -2.03 -8.47 22.52
C ARG A 229 -0.61 -7.96 22.65
N ASP A 230 0.30 -8.58 21.90
CA ASP A 230 1.64 -8.05 21.71
C ASP A 230 1.55 -6.69 20.99
N PRO A 231 1.99 -5.60 21.63
CA PRO A 231 1.95 -4.28 21.00
C PRO A 231 2.87 -4.15 19.79
N TYR A 232 3.87 -5.04 19.64
CA TYR A 232 4.83 -5.05 18.55
C TYR A 232 4.41 -5.96 17.39
N GLY A 233 3.54 -6.94 17.63
CA GLY A 233 3.04 -7.86 16.62
C GLY A 233 1.89 -7.28 15.81
N ARG A 234 2.04 -6.04 15.28
CA ARG A 234 0.98 -5.35 14.53
C ARG A 234 1.49 -4.69 13.27
N THR A 235 0.60 -4.54 12.29
CA THR A 235 0.81 -3.74 11.08
C THR A 235 -0.25 -2.64 11.01
N VAL A 236 0.15 -1.41 10.77
CA VAL A 236 -0.78 -0.35 10.39
C VAL A 236 -1.06 -0.46 8.91
N MET A 237 -2.32 -0.64 8.53
CA MET A 237 -2.76 -0.68 7.13
C MET A 237 -3.42 0.64 6.76
N VAL A 238 -3.04 1.18 5.59
CA VAL A 238 -3.51 2.48 5.11
C VAL A 238 -3.94 2.36 3.66
N ASN A 239 -5.24 2.52 3.42
CA ASN A 239 -5.75 2.81 2.09
C ASN A 239 -5.77 4.33 1.94
N ALA A 240 -4.80 4.87 1.20
CA ALA A 240 -4.52 6.30 1.09
C ALA A 240 -5.15 6.96 -0.14
N ALA A 241 -6.16 6.35 -0.77
CA ALA A 241 -6.78 6.84 -2.00
C ALA A 241 -7.36 8.25 -1.83
N ALA A 242 -6.73 9.24 -2.45
CA ALA A 242 -7.06 10.66 -2.30
C ALA A 242 -8.36 11.05 -3.02
N VAL A 243 -8.75 10.31 -4.05
CA VAL A 243 -10.02 10.54 -4.75
C VAL A 243 -11.06 9.49 -4.37
N GLY A 244 -12.33 9.77 -4.67
CA GLY A 244 -13.43 8.85 -4.43
C GLY A 244 -14.77 9.42 -4.87
N GLY A 245 -15.86 8.64 -4.68
CA GLY A 245 -17.16 8.92 -5.25
C GLY A 245 -17.34 8.22 -6.60
N LEU A 246 -18.50 8.39 -7.23
CA LEU A 246 -18.82 7.73 -8.50
C LEU A 246 -18.00 8.24 -9.70
N ARG A 247 -17.48 9.46 -9.61
CA ARG A 247 -16.69 10.14 -10.66
C ARG A 247 -15.43 10.77 -10.08
N ASP A 248 -14.90 10.20 -8.99
CA ASP A 248 -13.74 10.73 -8.27
C ASP A 248 -13.89 12.21 -7.86
N GLU A 249 -15.15 12.64 -7.62
CA GLU A 249 -15.44 14.02 -7.22
C GLU A 249 -15.08 14.33 -5.76
N LYS A 250 -14.97 13.29 -4.94
CA LYS A 250 -14.55 13.48 -3.54
C LYS A 250 -13.04 13.63 -3.47
N ARG A 251 -12.59 14.56 -2.65
CA ARG A 251 -11.17 14.75 -2.30
C ARG A 251 -10.98 14.41 -0.83
N ARG A 252 -9.88 13.74 -0.54
CA ARG A 252 -9.51 13.29 0.80
C ARG A 252 -8.08 13.68 1.09
N ASP A 253 -7.79 13.92 2.35
CA ASP A 253 -6.46 14.30 2.80
C ASP A 253 -5.51 13.08 2.83
N ALA A 254 -4.21 13.34 2.78
CA ALA A 254 -3.20 12.32 3.06
C ALA A 254 -3.33 11.81 4.50
N ILE A 255 -3.04 10.53 4.72
CA ILE A 255 -3.10 9.91 6.04
C ILE A 255 -1.70 9.92 6.67
N CYS A 256 -1.58 10.48 7.86
CA CYS A 256 -0.33 10.46 8.62
C CYS A 256 -0.27 9.27 9.58
N VAL A 257 0.91 8.64 9.63
CA VAL A 257 1.23 7.55 10.56
C VAL A 257 2.57 7.84 11.19
N ASP A 258 2.65 7.78 12.52
CA ASP A 258 3.90 7.89 13.26
C ASP A 258 4.40 6.47 13.62
N ILE A 259 5.61 6.11 13.18
CA ILE A 259 6.24 4.80 13.37
C ILE A 259 7.59 4.90 14.06
#